data_d7bfaf55e4d2da021e343fb3b5d92fbe
#
_entry.id   d7bfaf55e4d2da021e343fb3b5d92fbe
#
_cell.length_a   1.000
_cell.length_b   1.000
_cell.length_c   1.000
_cell.angle_alpha   90.00
_cell.angle_beta   90.00
_cell.angle_gamma   90.00
#
_symmetry.space_group_name_H-M   'P 1'
#
loop_
_entity.id
_entity.type
_entity.pdbx_description
1 polymer ?
#
loop_
_entity_poly.entity_id
_entity_poly.type
_entity_poly.pdbx_seq_one_letter_code
_entity_poly.pdbx_strand_id
1 'polypeptide(L)'
;MTLSLKLNEFLMKKGANEVGYADITNFTPKPELNIGVVFYITYPKEIIKNMQNAPTQEYVEELVSLNSRLDSLGMNCEEFLINEGYNAYAQTKKRLGTDFGEFNSFELPHKTIATRAGLGWIGKSALFTTKNYGSALRLSSVLTDAPLEIGQPILKSRCGKCMECRDACLGGAISGINWKYKLKRNEFYDDKKCEKYALKVSEENLGKADTVCGKCIFACPYTQKYIKKL
;
A
#
# COMPACT_ATOMS: atom_id res chain seq x y z
N MET A 1 25.23 14.46 -6.80
CA MET A 1 23.88 13.83 -6.73
C MET A 1 23.65 13.45 -5.28
N THR A 2 22.49 13.86 -4.69
CA THR A 2 22.20 13.55 -3.28
C THR A 2 21.92 12.05 -3.10
N LEU A 3 22.04 11.55 -1.86
CA LEU A 3 21.73 10.15 -1.54
C LEU A 3 20.28 9.80 -1.93
N SER A 4 19.34 10.71 -1.65
CA SER A 4 17.92 10.56 -2.01
C SER A 4 17.72 10.36 -3.51
N LEU A 5 18.40 11.13 -4.35
CA LEU A 5 18.32 10.99 -5.80
C LEU A 5 18.93 9.67 -6.29
N LYS A 6 20.08 9.27 -5.75
CA LYS A 6 20.73 7.99 -6.09
C LYS A 6 19.82 6.81 -5.77
N LEU A 7 19.23 6.80 -4.54
CA LEU A 7 18.35 5.74 -4.10
C LEU A 7 17.05 5.71 -4.91
N ASN A 8 16.48 6.88 -5.22
CA ASN A 8 15.28 6.98 -6.06
C ASN A 8 15.53 6.36 -7.44
N GLU A 9 16.58 6.79 -8.15
CA GLU A 9 16.93 6.25 -9.46
C GLU A 9 17.19 4.74 -9.41
N PHE A 10 17.88 4.27 -8.38
CA PHE A 10 18.15 2.85 -8.18
C PHE A 10 16.86 2.04 -8.05
N LEU A 11 15.94 2.44 -7.17
CA LEU A 11 14.69 1.73 -6.95
C LEU A 11 13.73 1.82 -8.14
N MET A 12 13.69 2.96 -8.84
CA MET A 12 12.92 3.12 -10.08
C MET A 12 13.43 2.17 -11.18
N LYS A 13 14.76 2.06 -11.37
CA LYS A 13 15.36 1.08 -12.29
C LYS A 13 15.07 -0.37 -11.92
N LYS A 14 14.88 -0.66 -10.64
CA LYS A 14 14.49 -1.99 -10.12
C LYS A 14 12.98 -2.27 -10.20
N GLY A 15 12.18 -1.31 -10.68
CA GLY A 15 10.75 -1.49 -10.97
C GLY A 15 9.78 -0.87 -9.95
N ALA A 16 10.24 -0.01 -9.05
CA ALA A 16 9.33 0.85 -8.28
C ALA A 16 8.62 1.85 -9.22
N ASN A 17 7.36 2.16 -8.96
CA ASN A 17 6.63 3.20 -9.69
C ASN A 17 6.77 4.58 -9.05
N GLU A 18 7.04 4.64 -7.77
CA GLU A 18 7.33 5.87 -7.03
C GLU A 18 8.03 5.52 -5.72
N VAL A 19 8.89 6.40 -5.25
CA VAL A 19 9.65 6.28 -4.00
C VAL A 19 9.45 7.55 -3.18
N GLY A 20 9.36 7.43 -1.87
CA GLY A 20 9.27 8.58 -0.98
C GLY A 20 9.95 8.32 0.35
N TYR A 21 10.26 9.40 1.05
CA TYR A 21 10.98 9.38 2.31
C TYR A 21 10.19 10.13 3.38
N ALA A 22 10.14 9.59 4.59
CA ALA A 22 9.36 10.15 5.69
C ALA A 22 10.14 10.19 6.99
N ASP A 23 9.98 11.25 7.74
CA ASP A 23 10.31 11.26 9.16
C ASP A 23 9.33 10.37 9.92
N ILE A 24 9.85 9.36 10.59
CA ILE A 24 9.10 8.39 11.39
C ILE A 24 9.54 8.37 12.87
N THR A 25 10.32 9.35 13.30
CA THR A 25 10.89 9.44 14.66
C THR A 25 9.88 9.14 15.76
N ASN A 26 8.65 9.64 15.63
CA ASN A 26 7.59 9.47 16.63
C ASN A 26 6.73 8.21 16.43
N PHE A 27 7.08 7.32 15.48
CA PHE A 27 6.25 6.18 15.09
C PHE A 27 7.04 4.89 14.98
N THR A 28 8.36 4.97 14.82
CA THR A 28 9.22 3.82 14.63
C THR A 28 9.34 3.00 15.93
N PRO A 29 9.26 1.67 15.85
CA PRO A 29 9.58 0.78 16.96
C PRO A 29 11.09 0.64 17.17
N LYS A 30 11.90 1.17 16.24
CA LYS A 30 13.37 1.14 16.24
C LYS A 30 13.88 2.59 16.28
N PRO A 31 14.10 3.18 17.49
CA PRO A 31 14.44 4.60 17.63
C PRO A 31 15.67 5.05 16.84
N GLU A 32 16.61 4.13 16.60
CA GLU A 32 17.82 4.33 15.79
C GLU A 32 17.52 4.49 14.29
N LEU A 33 16.36 4.00 13.81
CA LEU A 33 15.94 4.07 12.40
C LEU A 33 14.75 5.04 12.27
N ASN A 34 15.06 6.31 12.17
CA ASN A 34 14.07 7.38 12.24
C ASN A 34 13.55 7.89 10.89
N ILE A 35 14.04 7.34 9.80
CA ILE A 35 13.59 7.62 8.43
C ILE A 35 12.94 6.37 7.83
N GLY A 36 11.78 6.54 7.21
CA GLY A 36 11.11 5.51 6.42
C GLY A 36 11.26 5.76 4.93
N VAL A 37 11.85 4.80 4.23
CA VAL A 37 11.80 4.72 2.76
C VAL A 37 10.58 3.91 2.39
N VAL A 38 9.70 4.44 1.54
CA VAL A 38 8.52 3.74 1.06
C VAL A 38 8.45 3.79 -0.46
N PHE A 39 8.05 2.71 -1.05
CA PHE A 39 7.84 2.59 -2.49
C PHE A 39 6.64 1.71 -2.80
N TYR A 40 6.14 1.82 -4.01
CA TYR A 40 5.05 0.97 -4.47
C TYR A 40 5.24 0.50 -5.91
N ILE A 41 4.53 -0.59 -6.21
CA ILE A 41 4.34 -1.11 -7.56
C ILE A 41 2.85 -1.11 -7.85
N THR A 42 2.47 -0.68 -9.06
CA THR A 42 1.08 -0.67 -9.51
C THR A 42 0.69 -2.00 -10.16
N TYR A 43 -0.57 -2.37 -10.01
CA TYR A 43 -1.13 -3.46 -10.80
C TYR A 43 -1.15 -3.07 -12.30
N PRO A 44 -0.92 -4.02 -13.22
CA PRO A 44 -1.16 -3.82 -14.64
C PRO A 44 -2.60 -3.38 -14.90
N LYS A 45 -2.78 -2.41 -15.83
CA LYS A 45 -4.11 -1.86 -16.14
C LYS A 45 -5.10 -2.94 -16.56
N GLU A 46 -4.66 -3.90 -17.38
CA GLU A 46 -5.52 -4.94 -17.92
C GLU A 46 -6.09 -5.84 -16.81
N ILE A 47 -5.27 -6.18 -15.80
CA ILE A 47 -5.74 -6.94 -14.64
C ILE A 47 -6.83 -6.17 -13.90
N ILE A 48 -6.61 -4.87 -13.66
CA ILE A 48 -7.61 -4.05 -12.95
C ILE A 48 -8.88 -3.85 -13.81
N LYS A 49 -8.79 -3.73 -15.13
CA LYS A 49 -9.98 -3.64 -16.02
C LYS A 49 -10.89 -4.86 -15.89
N ASN A 50 -10.28 -6.05 -15.70
CA ASN A 50 -11.01 -7.31 -15.58
C ASN A 50 -11.67 -7.51 -14.20
N MET A 51 -11.42 -6.60 -13.24
CA MET A 51 -11.92 -6.71 -11.85
C MET A 51 -13.38 -6.26 -11.65
N GLN A 52 -14.16 -6.07 -12.71
CA GLN A 52 -15.58 -5.72 -12.58
C GLN A 52 -16.34 -6.73 -11.69
N ASN A 53 -16.04 -8.01 -11.86
CA ASN A 53 -16.59 -9.11 -11.04
C ASN A 53 -15.56 -9.69 -10.05
N ALA A 54 -14.69 -8.83 -9.50
CA ALA A 54 -13.62 -9.21 -8.58
C ALA A 54 -14.10 -10.05 -7.37
N PRO A 55 -13.22 -10.93 -6.83
CA PRO A 55 -11.85 -11.17 -7.30
C PRO A 55 -11.78 -12.04 -8.57
N THR A 56 -10.70 -11.89 -9.35
CA THR A 56 -10.36 -12.76 -10.48
C THR A 56 -9.07 -13.53 -10.17
N GLN A 57 -8.85 -14.64 -10.85
CA GLN A 57 -7.65 -15.47 -10.66
C GLN A 57 -6.37 -14.67 -10.99
N GLU A 58 -6.38 -13.92 -12.11
CA GLU A 58 -5.25 -13.10 -12.54
C GLU A 58 -4.90 -12.01 -11.51
N TYR A 59 -5.92 -11.44 -10.85
CA TYR A 59 -5.69 -10.46 -9.79
C TYR A 59 -4.99 -11.08 -8.58
N VAL A 60 -5.36 -12.30 -8.20
CA VAL A 60 -4.71 -13.02 -7.07
C VAL A 60 -3.28 -13.39 -7.42
N GLU A 61 -3.03 -13.90 -8.62
CA GLU A 61 -1.69 -14.25 -9.10
C GLU A 61 -0.78 -13.01 -9.14
N GLU A 62 -1.28 -11.90 -9.69
CA GLU A 62 -0.51 -10.65 -9.73
C GLU A 62 -0.29 -10.08 -8.31
N LEU A 63 -1.24 -10.22 -7.39
CA LEU A 63 -1.05 -9.83 -6.00
C LEU A 63 0.13 -10.57 -5.35
N VAL A 64 0.27 -11.87 -5.62
CA VAL A 64 1.41 -12.68 -5.15
C VAL A 64 2.70 -12.22 -5.82
N SER A 65 2.68 -12.04 -7.14
CA SER A 65 3.81 -11.54 -7.93
C SER A 65 4.31 -10.18 -7.42
N LEU A 66 3.40 -9.22 -7.23
CA LEU A 66 3.74 -7.88 -6.72
C LEU A 66 4.34 -7.93 -5.31
N ASN A 67 3.84 -8.79 -4.44
CA ASN A 67 4.40 -8.95 -3.10
C ASN A 67 5.84 -9.47 -3.14
N SER A 68 6.13 -10.48 -3.97
CA SER A 68 7.48 -11.01 -4.15
C SER A 68 8.45 -9.96 -4.72
N ARG A 69 7.98 -9.18 -5.70
CA ARG A 69 8.76 -8.07 -6.28
C ARG A 69 9.02 -6.97 -5.26
N LEU A 70 8.06 -6.64 -4.42
CA LEU A 70 8.21 -5.66 -3.34
C LEU A 70 9.17 -6.13 -2.25
N ASP A 71 9.14 -7.41 -1.90
CA ASP A 71 10.12 -7.98 -0.97
C ASP A 71 11.54 -7.88 -1.54
N SER A 72 11.72 -8.20 -2.83
CA SER A 72 12.99 -8.04 -3.53
C SER A 72 13.46 -6.57 -3.57
N LEU A 73 12.54 -5.63 -3.84
CA LEU A 73 12.85 -4.19 -3.79
C LEU A 73 13.25 -3.75 -2.37
N GLY A 74 12.58 -4.27 -1.34
CA GLY A 74 12.92 -4.00 0.06
C GLY A 74 14.35 -4.44 0.39
N MET A 75 14.71 -5.66 0.00
CA MET A 75 16.06 -6.19 0.22
C MET A 75 17.12 -5.41 -0.56
N ASN A 76 16.86 -5.07 -1.84
CA ASN A 76 17.77 -4.23 -2.63
C ASN A 76 17.95 -2.82 -2.01
N CYS A 77 16.88 -2.23 -1.48
CA CYS A 77 16.93 -0.92 -0.81
C CYS A 77 17.79 -0.98 0.46
N GLU A 78 17.59 -2.00 1.28
CA GLU A 78 18.39 -2.24 2.49
C GLU A 78 19.87 -2.42 2.15
N GLU A 79 20.19 -3.30 1.21
CA GLU A 79 21.57 -3.53 0.74
C GLU A 79 22.22 -2.26 0.21
N PHE A 80 21.50 -1.47 -0.60
CA PHE A 80 21.98 -0.19 -1.11
C PHE A 80 22.37 0.75 0.04
N LEU A 81 21.49 0.90 1.03
CA LEU A 81 21.72 1.80 2.16
C LEU A 81 22.89 1.33 3.05
N ILE A 82 23.00 0.02 3.28
CA ILE A 82 24.13 -0.58 4.03
C ILE A 82 25.46 -0.33 3.29
N ASN A 83 25.49 -0.48 1.96
CA ASN A 83 26.67 -0.21 1.15
C ASN A 83 27.08 1.27 1.12
N GLU A 84 26.10 2.20 1.31
CA GLU A 84 26.36 3.64 1.49
C GLU A 84 26.75 3.99 2.95
N GLY A 85 26.84 2.99 3.87
CA GLY A 85 27.32 3.15 5.25
C GLY A 85 26.24 3.42 6.29
N TYR A 86 24.97 3.20 5.97
CA TYR A 86 23.83 3.44 6.86
C TYR A 86 23.22 2.14 7.39
N ASN A 87 22.56 2.22 8.56
CA ASN A 87 21.74 1.11 9.04
C ASN A 87 20.39 1.12 8.28
N ALA A 88 19.92 -0.07 7.95
CA ALA A 88 18.64 -0.22 7.28
C ALA A 88 17.94 -1.54 7.68
N TYR A 89 16.61 -1.56 7.64
CA TYR A 89 15.77 -2.71 7.96
C TYR A 89 14.58 -2.78 7.01
N ALA A 90 14.60 -3.74 6.10
CA ALA A 90 13.50 -3.97 5.17
C ALA A 90 12.34 -4.70 5.86
N GLN A 91 11.15 -4.11 5.82
CA GLN A 91 9.91 -4.70 6.34
C GLN A 91 9.30 -5.66 5.29
N THR A 92 9.99 -6.74 4.95
CA THR A 92 9.52 -7.74 3.99
C THR A 92 8.58 -8.73 4.66
N LYS A 93 7.65 -9.31 3.90
CA LYS A 93 6.76 -10.36 4.40
C LYS A 93 7.52 -11.56 4.95
N LYS A 94 8.56 -12.01 4.24
CA LYS A 94 9.40 -13.13 4.66
C LYS A 94 10.04 -12.89 6.02
N ARG A 95 10.49 -11.67 6.29
CA ARG A 95 11.18 -11.31 7.54
C ARG A 95 10.20 -11.18 8.71
N LEU A 96 9.00 -10.69 8.44
CA LEU A 96 7.97 -10.49 9.46
C LEU A 96 7.11 -11.72 9.73
N GLY A 97 7.33 -12.83 9.00
CA GLY A 97 6.61 -14.09 9.20
C GLY A 97 5.11 -14.02 8.87
N THR A 98 4.70 -13.06 8.07
CA THR A 98 3.29 -12.82 7.78
C THR A 98 2.87 -13.48 6.48
N ASP A 99 2.32 -14.65 6.57
CA ASP A 99 1.39 -15.14 5.56
C ASP A 99 0.09 -14.30 5.59
N PHE A 100 -0.62 -14.27 4.46
CA PHE A 100 -1.87 -13.53 4.29
C PHE A 100 -2.82 -13.72 5.49
N GLY A 101 -2.98 -12.74 6.36
CA GLY A 101 -3.99 -12.82 7.40
C GLY A 101 -3.72 -12.01 8.67
N GLU A 102 -2.50 -11.82 9.08
CA GLU A 102 -2.22 -11.01 10.27
C GLU A 102 -1.94 -9.54 9.89
N PHE A 103 -2.98 -8.74 9.86
CA PHE A 103 -2.94 -7.29 9.59
C PHE A 103 -2.12 -6.47 10.59
N ASN A 104 -1.59 -7.08 11.65
CA ASN A 104 -0.95 -6.41 12.78
C ASN A 104 0.56 -6.65 12.90
N SER A 105 1.20 -7.28 11.94
CA SER A 105 2.58 -7.75 12.10
C SER A 105 3.66 -6.85 11.51
N PHE A 106 3.30 -5.77 10.84
CA PHE A 106 4.31 -4.77 10.49
C PHE A 106 4.68 -3.94 11.71
N GLU A 107 5.95 -3.84 12.02
CA GLU A 107 6.44 -2.96 13.09
C GLU A 107 5.92 -1.53 12.88
N LEU A 108 5.93 -1.05 11.62
CA LEU A 108 5.29 0.20 11.22
C LEU A 108 4.55 0.01 9.88
N PRO A 109 3.22 0.22 9.82
CA PRO A 109 2.46 0.02 8.58
C PRO A 109 2.99 0.85 7.41
N HIS A 110 3.28 0.23 6.26
CA HIS A 110 3.80 0.90 5.06
C HIS A 110 2.97 2.13 4.65
N LYS A 111 1.63 2.07 4.77
CA LYS A 111 0.75 3.20 4.44
C LYS A 111 0.90 4.39 5.39
N THR A 112 1.36 4.18 6.63
CA THR A 112 1.71 5.27 7.54
C THR A 112 2.92 6.01 7.01
N ILE A 113 3.98 5.29 6.60
CA ILE A 113 5.17 5.88 5.99
C ILE A 113 4.79 6.60 4.68
N ALA A 114 3.97 5.97 3.83
CA ALA A 114 3.56 6.51 2.54
C ALA A 114 2.77 7.83 2.65
N THR A 115 1.88 7.95 3.65
CA THR A 115 1.18 9.22 3.90
C THR A 115 2.12 10.29 4.44
N ARG A 116 3.11 9.92 5.25
CA ARG A 116 4.13 10.82 5.78
C ARG A 116 5.12 11.28 4.71
N ALA A 117 5.45 10.40 3.77
CA ALA A 117 6.26 10.75 2.60
C ALA A 117 5.52 11.62 1.56
N GLY A 118 4.22 11.86 1.73
CA GLY A 118 3.43 12.68 0.82
C GLY A 118 3.02 12.01 -0.49
N LEU A 119 3.20 10.69 -0.63
CA LEU A 119 2.89 9.96 -1.86
C LEU A 119 1.38 9.80 -2.11
N GLY A 120 0.56 9.92 -1.07
CA GLY A 120 -0.88 9.75 -1.16
C GLY A 120 -1.57 9.82 0.21
N TRP A 121 -2.77 9.33 0.28
CA TRP A 121 -3.62 9.36 1.49
C TRP A 121 -4.28 8.01 1.76
N ILE A 122 -4.81 7.84 2.96
CA ILE A 122 -5.72 6.72 3.25
C ILE A 122 -7.11 7.07 2.71
N GLY A 123 -7.62 6.24 1.80
CA GLY A 123 -8.98 6.36 1.28
C GLY A 123 -10.05 5.89 2.27
N LYS A 124 -11.32 6.14 1.96
CA LYS A 124 -12.47 5.66 2.75
C LYS A 124 -12.51 4.12 2.86
N SER A 125 -11.92 3.41 1.91
CA SER A 125 -11.74 1.95 1.91
C SER A 125 -10.61 1.46 2.83
N ALA A 126 -10.00 2.33 3.63
CA ALA A 126 -8.80 2.06 4.43
C ALA A 126 -7.57 1.61 3.62
N LEU A 127 -7.61 1.71 2.29
CA LEU A 127 -6.48 1.48 1.41
C LEU A 127 -5.69 2.77 1.19
N PHE A 128 -4.39 2.61 0.93
CA PHE A 128 -3.58 3.72 0.44
C PHE A 128 -4.01 4.06 -0.99
N THR A 129 -4.14 5.36 -1.26
CA THR A 129 -4.68 5.88 -2.52
C THR A 129 -3.78 6.99 -3.04
N THR A 130 -3.44 6.96 -4.32
CA THR A 130 -2.67 8.02 -5.00
C THR A 130 -3.54 8.72 -6.03
N LYS A 131 -3.10 9.92 -6.44
CA LYS A 131 -3.79 10.71 -7.49
C LYS A 131 -3.72 10.02 -8.86
N ASN A 132 -2.62 9.31 -9.14
CA ASN A 132 -2.32 8.76 -10.47
C ASN A 132 -2.85 7.35 -10.67
N TYR A 133 -2.90 6.52 -9.60
CA TYR A 133 -3.18 5.09 -9.68
C TYR A 133 -4.36 4.63 -8.80
N GLY A 134 -4.95 5.57 -8.05
CA GLY A 134 -5.96 5.20 -7.06
C GLY A 134 -5.39 4.23 -6.03
N SER A 135 -6.13 3.17 -5.75
CA SER A 135 -5.70 2.09 -4.85
C SER A 135 -5.15 0.86 -5.60
N ALA A 136 -4.93 0.95 -6.91
CA ALA A 136 -4.42 -0.15 -7.74
C ALA A 136 -2.89 -0.31 -7.60
N LEU A 137 -2.42 -0.50 -6.38
CA LEU A 137 -1.00 -0.59 -6.06
C LEU A 137 -0.74 -1.41 -4.78
N ARG A 138 0.51 -1.84 -4.61
CA ARG A 138 1.01 -2.48 -3.40
C ARG A 138 2.22 -1.73 -2.89
N LEU A 139 2.40 -1.68 -1.57
CA LEU A 139 3.45 -0.93 -0.88
C LEU A 139 4.44 -1.85 -0.18
N SER A 140 5.69 -1.40 -0.10
CA SER A 140 6.67 -1.91 0.86
C SER A 140 7.51 -0.76 1.41
N SER A 141 8.28 -0.99 2.47
CA SER A 141 9.11 0.05 3.09
C SER A 141 10.33 -0.52 3.79
N VAL A 142 11.32 0.35 3.96
CA VAL A 142 12.57 0.11 4.68
C VAL A 142 12.73 1.21 5.72
N LEU A 143 13.14 0.86 6.94
CA LEU A 143 13.49 1.79 8.00
C LEU A 143 15.00 2.03 7.95
N THR A 144 15.48 3.26 8.17
CA THR A 144 16.91 3.60 8.10
C THR A 144 17.24 4.83 8.95
N ASP A 145 18.52 5.02 9.23
CA ASP A 145 19.10 6.24 9.80
C ASP A 145 19.71 7.17 8.73
N ALA A 146 19.63 6.79 7.45
CA ALA A 146 20.19 7.57 6.35
C ALA A 146 19.55 8.96 6.23
N PRO A 147 20.33 10.05 5.99
CA PRO A 147 19.83 11.42 5.90
C PRO A 147 19.18 11.68 4.54
N LEU A 148 17.96 11.18 4.37
CA LEU A 148 17.18 11.30 3.13
C LEU A 148 16.28 12.55 3.16
N GLU A 149 15.99 13.12 1.99
CA GLU A 149 15.14 14.31 1.81
C GLU A 149 13.66 13.94 2.00
N ILE A 150 13.13 14.20 3.19
CA ILE A 150 11.77 13.83 3.58
C ILE A 150 10.68 14.61 2.82
N GLY A 151 9.59 13.93 2.47
CA GLY A 151 8.42 14.55 1.84
C GLY A 151 7.51 15.27 2.84
N GLN A 152 6.46 15.91 2.30
CA GLN A 152 5.47 16.64 3.11
C GLN A 152 4.26 15.71 3.43
N PRO A 153 3.91 15.54 4.71
CA PRO A 153 2.84 14.64 5.12
C PRO A 153 1.46 14.99 4.56
N ILE A 154 0.74 14.01 4.07
CA ILE A 154 -0.69 14.12 3.76
C ILE A 154 -1.49 13.52 4.92
N LEU A 155 -2.14 14.39 5.70
CA LEU A 155 -2.79 14.04 6.96
C LEU A 155 -4.32 13.88 6.86
N LYS A 156 -4.89 14.07 5.66
CA LYS A 156 -6.34 13.97 5.42
C LYS A 156 -6.60 13.27 4.09
N SER A 157 -7.68 12.48 4.06
CA SER A 157 -8.18 11.89 2.83
C SER A 157 -8.57 12.95 1.80
N ARG A 158 -8.27 12.68 0.53
CA ARG A 158 -8.70 13.52 -0.62
C ARG A 158 -9.91 12.92 -1.36
N CYS A 159 -10.62 11.96 -0.74
CA CYS A 159 -11.83 11.37 -1.31
C CYS A 159 -13.04 12.32 -1.33
N GLY A 160 -13.07 13.33 -0.44
CA GLY A 160 -14.15 14.32 -0.40
C GLY A 160 -15.53 13.69 -0.23
N LYS A 161 -16.47 14.05 -1.14
CA LYS A 161 -17.85 13.54 -1.13
C LYS A 161 -18.04 12.21 -1.86
N CYS A 162 -16.99 11.66 -2.50
CA CYS A 162 -17.06 10.39 -3.24
C CYS A 162 -17.45 9.24 -2.31
N MET A 163 -18.35 8.35 -2.76
CA MET A 163 -18.82 7.17 -2.03
C MET A 163 -18.68 5.85 -2.82
N GLU A 164 -18.08 5.87 -3.99
CA GLU A 164 -18.01 4.73 -4.92
C GLU A 164 -17.51 3.42 -4.25
N CYS A 165 -16.44 3.50 -3.46
CA CYS A 165 -15.92 2.31 -2.78
C CYS A 165 -16.84 1.80 -1.67
N ARG A 166 -17.63 2.69 -1.02
CA ARG A 166 -18.66 2.31 -0.03
C ARG A 166 -19.80 1.58 -0.72
N ASP A 167 -20.30 2.16 -1.80
CA ASP A 167 -21.48 1.66 -2.52
C ASP A 167 -21.17 0.33 -3.24
N ALA A 168 -19.91 0.14 -3.68
CA ALA A 168 -19.41 -1.11 -4.24
C ALA A 168 -19.10 -2.19 -3.19
N CYS A 169 -19.08 -1.85 -1.90
CA CYS A 169 -18.73 -2.79 -0.83
C CYS A 169 -19.97 -3.58 -0.37
N LEU A 170 -20.25 -4.70 -1.00
CA LEU A 170 -21.40 -5.55 -0.65
C LEU A 170 -21.30 -6.15 0.76
N GLY A 171 -20.10 -6.21 1.35
CA GLY A 171 -19.91 -6.58 2.76
C GLY A 171 -20.25 -5.48 3.75
N GLY A 172 -20.54 -4.24 3.30
CA GLY A 172 -20.86 -3.11 4.18
C GLY A 172 -19.74 -2.69 5.12
N ALA A 173 -18.48 -2.95 4.74
CA ALA A 173 -17.31 -2.69 5.59
C ALA A 173 -16.85 -1.22 5.60
N ILE A 174 -17.28 -0.40 4.65
CA ILE A 174 -16.80 0.97 4.44
C ILE A 174 -17.89 1.95 4.90
N SER A 175 -17.61 2.74 5.94
CA SER A 175 -18.60 3.69 6.50
C SER A 175 -18.85 4.92 5.61
N GLY A 176 -17.88 5.29 4.75
CA GLY A 176 -17.92 6.51 3.96
C GLY A 176 -17.28 7.73 4.65
N ILE A 177 -16.76 7.59 5.87
CA ILE A 177 -16.04 8.65 6.59
C ILE A 177 -14.68 8.88 5.94
N ASN A 178 -14.31 10.16 5.77
CA ASN A 178 -12.97 10.52 5.31
C ASN A 178 -11.94 10.30 6.41
N TRP A 179 -10.88 9.58 6.09
CA TRP A 179 -9.74 9.42 6.99
C TRP A 179 -9.06 10.78 7.27
N LYS A 180 -8.64 10.94 8.51
CA LYS A 180 -7.72 12.00 8.96
C LYS A 180 -6.70 11.41 9.94
N TYR A 181 -5.56 12.03 10.08
CA TYR A 181 -4.56 11.64 11.06
C TYR A 181 -5.16 11.49 12.45
N LYS A 182 -4.76 10.45 13.19
CA LYS A 182 -5.29 10.00 14.50
C LYS A 182 -6.69 9.38 14.46
N LEU A 183 -7.43 9.36 13.34
CA LEU A 183 -8.66 8.60 13.26
C LEU A 183 -8.32 7.10 13.30
N LYS A 184 -8.93 6.37 14.24
CA LYS A 184 -8.72 4.93 14.37
C LYS A 184 -9.38 4.19 13.19
N ARG A 185 -8.77 3.08 12.74
CA ARG A 185 -9.26 2.33 11.57
C ARG A 185 -10.70 1.86 11.75
N ASN A 186 -11.06 1.35 12.91
CA ASN A 186 -12.40 0.84 13.21
C ASN A 186 -13.50 1.92 13.27
N GLU A 187 -13.15 3.21 13.27
CA GLU A 187 -14.12 4.31 13.21
C GLU A 187 -14.65 4.54 11.79
N PHE A 188 -13.96 4.06 10.75
CA PHE A 188 -14.37 4.28 9.36
C PHE A 188 -14.35 3.03 8.48
N TYR A 189 -13.84 1.90 9.01
CA TYR A 189 -13.71 0.64 8.29
C TYR A 189 -13.83 -0.55 9.24
N ASP A 190 -14.71 -1.49 8.89
CA ASP A 190 -14.96 -2.73 9.62
C ASP A 190 -14.21 -3.89 8.92
N ASP A 191 -13.09 -4.29 9.49
CA ASP A 191 -12.23 -5.34 8.94
C ASP A 191 -12.91 -6.72 8.97
N LYS A 192 -13.68 -7.03 10.01
CA LYS A 192 -14.41 -8.31 10.14
C LYS A 192 -15.48 -8.46 9.06
N LYS A 193 -16.24 -7.39 8.79
CA LYS A 193 -17.20 -7.40 7.69
C LYS A 193 -16.52 -7.55 6.34
N CYS A 194 -15.37 -6.89 6.12
CA CYS A 194 -14.59 -7.03 4.91
C CYS A 194 -14.09 -8.47 4.74
N GLU A 195 -13.47 -9.04 5.76
CA GLU A 195 -12.95 -10.40 5.74
C GLU A 195 -14.05 -11.42 5.45
N LYS A 196 -15.16 -11.36 6.19
CA LYS A 196 -16.32 -12.26 5.97
C LYS A 196 -16.81 -12.22 4.53
N TYR A 197 -16.95 -11.03 3.95
CA TYR A 197 -17.38 -10.89 2.56
C TYR A 197 -16.30 -11.37 1.58
N ALA A 198 -15.03 -11.07 1.84
CA ALA A 198 -13.94 -11.49 0.98
C ALA A 198 -13.82 -13.01 0.90
N LEU A 199 -13.88 -13.72 2.04
CA LEU A 199 -13.89 -15.17 2.09
C LEU A 199 -15.03 -15.76 1.24
N LYS A 200 -16.25 -15.22 1.41
CA LYS A 200 -17.43 -15.67 0.64
C LYS A 200 -17.23 -15.45 -0.86
N VAL A 201 -16.90 -14.23 -1.29
CA VAL A 201 -16.83 -13.89 -2.72
C VAL A 201 -15.63 -14.53 -3.41
N SER A 202 -14.54 -14.80 -2.70
CA SER A 202 -13.40 -15.54 -3.26
C SER A 202 -13.74 -17.02 -3.44
N GLU A 203 -14.46 -17.62 -2.51
CA GLU A 203 -14.95 -19.00 -2.68
C GLU A 203 -15.90 -19.12 -3.88
N GLU A 204 -16.84 -18.17 -4.02
CA GLU A 204 -17.78 -18.13 -5.15
C GLU A 204 -17.06 -17.95 -6.52
N ASN A 205 -16.07 -17.07 -6.59
CA ASN A 205 -15.43 -16.71 -7.85
C ASN A 205 -14.20 -17.55 -8.19
N LEU A 206 -13.50 -18.08 -7.19
CA LEU A 206 -12.19 -18.74 -7.36
C LEU A 206 -12.21 -20.21 -6.89
N GLY A 207 -13.32 -20.67 -6.31
CA GLY A 207 -13.43 -22.01 -5.73
C GLY A 207 -12.59 -22.22 -4.46
N LYS A 208 -12.06 -21.13 -3.87
CA LYS A 208 -11.23 -21.16 -2.66
C LYS A 208 -11.53 -19.93 -1.80
N ALA A 209 -11.84 -20.17 -0.53
CA ALA A 209 -12.01 -19.09 0.44
C ALA A 209 -10.66 -18.40 0.73
N ASP A 210 -10.57 -17.11 0.40
CA ASP A 210 -9.40 -16.27 0.65
C ASP A 210 -9.83 -14.86 1.06
N THR A 211 -8.98 -14.12 1.75
CA THR A 211 -9.28 -12.74 2.20
C THR A 211 -9.07 -11.70 1.09
N VAL A 212 -9.36 -12.07 -0.15
CA VAL A 212 -9.16 -11.24 -1.35
C VAL A 212 -10.50 -10.91 -2.01
N CYS A 213 -10.76 -9.63 -2.24
CA CYS A 213 -11.95 -9.14 -2.93
C CYS A 213 -11.61 -8.14 -4.05
N GLY A 214 -11.09 -6.94 -3.72
CA GLY A 214 -10.66 -5.94 -4.72
C GLY A 214 -11.76 -5.02 -5.26
N LYS A 215 -13.05 -5.23 -4.99
CA LYS A 215 -14.16 -4.40 -5.51
C LYS A 215 -13.98 -2.90 -5.21
N CYS A 216 -13.53 -2.54 -4.01
CA CYS A 216 -13.27 -1.16 -3.63
C CYS A 216 -12.06 -0.54 -4.36
N ILE A 217 -11.09 -1.35 -4.82
CA ILE A 217 -9.99 -0.91 -5.68
C ILE A 217 -10.53 -0.53 -7.05
N PHE A 218 -11.29 -1.44 -7.67
CA PHE A 218 -11.89 -1.23 -8.98
C PHE A 218 -12.83 -0.02 -9.00
N ALA A 219 -13.72 0.12 -8.02
CA ALA A 219 -14.69 1.20 -7.95
C ALA A 219 -14.07 2.59 -7.71
N CYS A 220 -12.82 2.69 -7.27
CA CYS A 220 -12.19 3.97 -6.97
C CYS A 220 -12.06 4.86 -8.22
N PRO A 221 -12.60 6.11 -8.25
CA PRO A 221 -12.50 6.98 -9.42
C PRO A 221 -11.06 7.29 -9.86
N TYR A 222 -10.11 7.31 -8.93
CA TYR A 222 -8.69 7.46 -9.27
C TYR A 222 -8.14 6.21 -9.96
N THR A 223 -8.56 5.02 -9.52
CA THR A 223 -8.25 3.77 -10.22
C THR A 223 -8.90 3.73 -11.60
N GLN A 224 -10.15 4.15 -11.72
CA GLN A 224 -10.84 4.24 -13.01
C GLN A 224 -10.14 5.21 -13.99
N LYS A 225 -9.61 6.32 -13.49
CA LYS A 225 -8.77 7.22 -14.30
C LYS A 225 -7.47 6.58 -14.74
N TYR A 226 -6.84 5.79 -13.87
CA TYR A 226 -5.61 5.07 -14.19
C TYR A 226 -5.81 4.08 -15.33
N ILE A 227 -6.82 3.24 -15.26
CA ILE A 227 -7.07 2.20 -16.27
C ILE A 227 -7.58 2.76 -17.62
N LYS A 228 -8.15 3.98 -17.63
CA LYS A 228 -8.61 4.65 -18.85
C LYS A 228 -7.53 5.49 -19.56
N LYS A 229 -6.39 5.75 -18.93
CA LYS A 229 -5.28 6.44 -19.59
C LYS A 229 -4.74 5.55 -20.71
N LEU A 230 -4.60 6.10 -21.92
CA LEU A 230 -3.91 5.51 -23.07
C LEU A 230 -2.42 5.37 -22.80
#